data_60355a58c4d0857c837c0b5650955af9
#
_entry.id   60355a58c4d0857c837c0b5650955af9
#
_cell.length_a   1.000
_cell.length_b   1.000
_cell.length_c   1.000
_cell.angle_alpha   90.00
_cell.angle_beta   90.00
_cell.angle_gamma   90.00
#
_symmetry.space_group_name_H-M   'P 1'
#
loop_
_entity.id
_entity.type
_entity.pdbx_description
1 polymer ?
#
loop_
_entity_poly.entity_id
_entity_poly.type
_entity_poly.pdbx_seq_one_letter_code
_entity_poly.pdbx_strand_id
1 'polypeptide(L)'
;MAASEGVLLGMGNPLLDISAVVDDAFLAKYDIKLNNAILAEEKHSPMYDELASNSNVEYIAGGATQNSIRVAQWMLQTPGATSYMGCIXKDKFGEEMKKNAQAAGVTAHYYEDETAPTGHVLYGXCGGEGSLIANLSAATGTNLSILRDQRLGP
;
A
#
# COMPACT_ATOMS: atom_id res chain seq x y z
N MET A 1 31.35 -4.13 -2.07
CA MET A 1 31.09 -2.92 -2.88
C MET A 1 29.66 -2.44 -2.56
N ALA A 2 29.51 -1.17 -2.16
CA ALA A 2 28.18 -0.63 -1.86
C ALA A 2 27.37 -0.45 -3.16
N ALA A 3 26.05 -0.66 -3.08
CA ALA A 3 25.16 -0.42 -4.22
C ALA A 3 25.13 1.09 -4.54
N SER A 4 25.00 1.44 -5.80
CA SER A 4 24.82 2.83 -6.20
C SER A 4 23.35 3.25 -6.06
N GLU A 5 23.16 4.55 -5.96
CA GLU A 5 21.82 5.14 -5.94
C GLU A 5 21.06 4.79 -7.22
N GLY A 6 19.79 4.43 -7.10
CA GLY A 6 18.93 4.16 -8.25
C GLY A 6 19.26 2.90 -9.03
N VAL A 7 19.96 1.94 -8.42
CA VAL A 7 20.38 0.73 -9.15
C VAL A 7 19.20 -0.19 -9.49
N LEU A 8 18.07 -0.09 -8.77
CA LEU A 8 16.90 -0.93 -9.00
C LEU A 8 15.63 -0.09 -8.98
N LEU A 9 14.83 -0.22 -10.03
CA LEU A 9 13.52 0.45 -10.13
C LEU A 9 12.41 -0.59 -10.21
N GLY A 10 11.40 -0.44 -9.35
CA GLY A 10 10.17 -1.23 -9.43
C GLY A 10 8.99 -0.36 -9.82
N MET A 11 8.06 -0.91 -10.61
CA MET A 11 6.80 -0.24 -10.91
C MET A 11 5.67 -1.23 -10.74
N GLY A 12 4.64 -0.84 -9.99
CA GLY A 12 3.51 -1.74 -9.74
C GLY A 12 2.42 -1.04 -8.94
N ASN A 13 1.37 -1.77 -8.62
CA ASN A 13 0.21 -1.25 -7.91
C ASN A 13 0.52 -1.11 -6.41
N PRO A 14 0.67 0.12 -5.89
CA PRO A 14 0.90 0.28 -4.45
C PRO A 14 -0.41 0.11 -3.69
N LEU A 15 -0.36 -0.63 -2.59
CA LEU A 15 -1.51 -0.83 -1.71
C LEU A 15 -1.06 -0.54 -0.28
N LEU A 16 -1.83 0.28 0.44
CA LEU A 16 -1.54 0.47 1.85
C LEU A 16 -2.16 -0.69 2.63
N ASP A 17 -1.31 -1.49 3.26
CA ASP A 17 -1.78 -2.58 4.12
C ASP A 17 -2.19 -1.99 5.46
N ILE A 18 -3.44 -2.23 5.85
CA ILE A 18 -4.05 -1.76 7.09
C ILE A 18 -4.31 -3.01 7.95
N SER A 19 -3.47 -3.20 8.97
CA SER A 19 -3.58 -4.36 9.86
C SER A 19 -4.30 -3.98 11.14
N ALA A 20 -5.30 -4.78 11.51
CA ALA A 20 -6.05 -4.55 12.74
C ALA A 20 -6.52 -5.89 13.32
N VAL A 21 -6.52 -5.96 14.65
CA VAL A 21 -7.19 -7.07 15.34
C VAL A 21 -8.68 -6.70 15.44
N VAL A 22 -9.52 -7.58 14.97
CA VAL A 22 -10.97 -7.39 14.94
C VAL A 22 -11.65 -8.55 15.66
N ASP A 23 -12.92 -8.36 16.03
CA ASP A 23 -13.71 -9.38 16.70
C ASP A 23 -14.76 -10.00 15.75
N ASP A 24 -15.42 -11.03 16.23
CA ASP A 24 -16.45 -11.74 15.46
C ASP A 24 -17.61 -10.80 15.07
N ALA A 25 -17.93 -9.83 15.92
CA ALA A 25 -19.01 -8.88 15.64
C ALA A 25 -18.65 -7.98 14.44
N PHE A 26 -17.40 -7.54 14.35
CA PHE A 26 -16.89 -6.77 13.21
C PHE A 26 -16.93 -7.60 11.93
N LEU A 27 -16.46 -8.84 12.00
CA LEU A 27 -16.47 -9.75 10.84
C LEU A 27 -17.90 -9.97 10.33
N ALA A 28 -18.83 -10.25 11.25
CA ALA A 28 -20.24 -10.45 10.91
C ALA A 28 -20.88 -9.19 10.31
N LYS A 29 -20.56 -8.01 10.87
CA LYS A 29 -21.10 -6.73 10.42
C LYS A 29 -20.79 -6.48 8.93
N TYR A 30 -19.59 -6.86 8.50
CA TYR A 30 -19.12 -6.61 7.13
C TYR A 30 -19.13 -7.85 6.24
N ASP A 31 -19.74 -8.96 6.72
CA ASP A 31 -19.85 -10.23 5.98
C ASP A 31 -18.46 -10.75 5.53
N ILE A 32 -17.50 -10.68 6.45
CA ILE A 32 -16.12 -11.12 6.20
C ILE A 32 -15.94 -12.52 6.79
N LYS A 33 -15.44 -13.45 5.97
CA LYS A 33 -15.12 -14.81 6.39
C LYS A 33 -13.63 -14.93 6.62
N LEU A 34 -13.24 -15.56 7.72
CA LEU A 34 -11.81 -15.79 8.02
C LEU A 34 -11.17 -16.68 6.94
N ASN A 35 -9.87 -16.52 6.79
CA ASN A 35 -9.04 -17.23 5.80
C ASN A 35 -9.52 -17.01 4.36
N ASN A 36 -10.03 -15.80 4.08
CA ASN A 36 -10.54 -15.45 2.76
C ASN A 36 -9.86 -14.18 2.24
N ALA A 37 -9.83 -14.02 0.93
CA ALA A 37 -9.32 -12.80 0.29
C ALA A 37 -10.36 -12.36 -0.74
N ILE A 38 -10.86 -11.14 -0.59
CA ILE A 38 -11.93 -10.61 -1.45
C ILE A 38 -11.59 -9.19 -1.91
N LEU A 39 -12.21 -8.79 -3.01
CA LEU A 39 -12.22 -7.39 -3.42
C LEU A 39 -13.33 -6.66 -2.64
N ALA A 40 -13.03 -5.43 -2.22
CA ALA A 40 -13.98 -4.61 -1.48
C ALA A 40 -15.16 -4.23 -2.37
N GLU A 41 -16.35 -4.34 -1.80
CA GLU A 41 -17.59 -3.84 -2.38
C GLU A 41 -18.00 -2.55 -1.66
N GLU A 42 -19.03 -1.88 -2.14
CA GLU A 42 -19.53 -0.64 -1.55
C GLU A 42 -19.86 -0.80 -0.05
N LYS A 43 -20.41 -1.96 0.32
CA LYS A 43 -20.75 -2.26 1.74
C LYS A 43 -19.54 -2.25 2.67
N HIS A 44 -18.33 -2.44 2.12
CA HIS A 44 -17.09 -2.47 2.91
C HIS A 44 -16.48 -1.08 3.11
N SER A 45 -16.98 -0.05 2.40
CA SER A 45 -16.37 1.29 2.47
C SER A 45 -16.31 1.85 3.89
N PRO A 46 -17.38 1.78 4.71
CA PRO A 46 -17.32 2.33 6.08
C PRO A 46 -16.33 1.60 7.00
N MET A 47 -15.99 0.36 6.66
CA MET A 47 -15.08 -0.48 7.45
C MET A 47 -13.71 0.17 7.64
N TYR A 48 -13.19 0.78 6.58
CA TYR A 48 -11.86 1.38 6.60
C TYR A 48 -11.80 2.60 7.52
N ASP A 49 -12.86 3.42 7.53
CA ASP A 49 -12.94 4.58 8.41
C ASP A 49 -13.14 4.17 9.86
N GLU A 50 -13.94 3.12 10.09
CA GLU A 50 -14.15 2.58 11.43
C GLU A 50 -12.83 2.06 12.01
N LEU A 51 -12.04 1.34 11.20
CA LEU A 51 -10.73 0.86 11.63
C LEU A 51 -9.72 1.98 11.80
N ALA A 52 -9.73 2.96 10.90
CA ALA A 52 -8.81 4.09 10.98
C ALA A 52 -9.01 4.91 12.27
N SER A 53 -10.19 4.82 12.87
CA SER A 53 -10.45 5.47 14.17
C SER A 53 -9.98 4.64 15.36
N ASN A 54 -9.57 3.40 15.14
CA ASN A 54 -9.10 2.48 16.18
C ASN A 54 -7.60 2.73 16.44
N SER A 55 -7.22 2.81 17.71
CA SER A 55 -5.85 3.13 18.13
C SER A 55 -4.83 2.00 17.84
N ASN A 56 -5.31 0.80 17.54
CA ASN A 56 -4.46 -0.39 17.37
C ASN A 56 -4.31 -0.79 15.90
N VAL A 57 -4.30 0.18 14.99
CA VAL A 57 -4.14 -0.08 13.56
C VAL A 57 -2.70 0.19 13.14
N GLU A 58 -2.12 -0.74 12.37
CA GLU A 58 -0.80 -0.58 11.77
C GLU A 58 -0.95 -0.33 10.27
N TYR A 59 -0.14 0.58 9.76
CA TYR A 59 -0.09 0.90 8.33
C TYR A 59 1.26 0.53 7.77
N ILE A 60 1.26 -0.23 6.67
CA ILE A 60 2.50 -0.65 5.99
C ILE A 60 2.33 -0.43 4.48
N ALA A 61 3.30 0.23 3.86
CA ALA A 61 3.31 0.37 2.40
C ALA A 61 3.49 -1.02 1.79
N GLY A 62 2.50 -1.47 1.04
CA GLY A 62 2.42 -2.82 0.51
C GLY A 62 2.16 -2.87 -1.00
N GLY A 63 1.68 -4.01 -1.45
CA GLY A 63 1.60 -4.36 -2.85
C GLY A 63 2.82 -5.19 -3.26
N ALA A 64 2.62 -6.18 -4.13
CA ALA A 64 3.65 -7.20 -4.43
C ALA A 64 4.99 -6.59 -4.86
N THR A 65 4.96 -5.67 -5.83
CA THR A 65 6.20 -5.05 -6.33
C THR A 65 6.82 -4.15 -5.27
N GLN A 66 6.02 -3.34 -4.58
CA GLN A 66 6.55 -2.44 -3.55
C GLN A 66 7.19 -3.23 -2.41
N ASN A 67 6.58 -4.34 -2.01
CA ASN A 67 7.16 -5.23 -0.99
C ASN A 67 8.52 -5.79 -1.46
N SER A 68 8.61 -6.20 -2.72
CA SER A 68 9.88 -6.69 -3.30
C SER A 68 10.96 -5.60 -3.27
N ILE A 69 10.60 -4.37 -3.61
CA ILE A 69 11.53 -3.23 -3.60
C ILE A 69 11.99 -2.90 -2.17
N ARG A 70 11.07 -2.96 -1.20
CA ARG A 70 11.43 -2.72 0.21
C ARG A 70 12.39 -3.79 0.74
N VAL A 71 12.17 -5.06 0.37
CA VAL A 71 13.08 -6.16 0.74
C VAL A 71 14.45 -5.96 0.08
N ALA A 72 14.47 -5.61 -1.21
CA ALA A 72 15.72 -5.34 -1.92
C ALA A 72 16.48 -4.17 -1.26
N GLN A 73 15.77 -3.10 -0.89
CA GLN A 73 16.38 -1.95 -0.19
C GLN A 73 17.00 -2.38 1.13
N TRP A 74 16.27 -3.20 1.90
CA TRP A 74 16.77 -3.73 3.16
C TRP A 74 18.03 -4.57 2.97
N MET A 75 18.06 -5.39 1.92
CA MET A 75 19.22 -6.24 1.63
C MET A 75 20.45 -5.42 1.16
N LEU A 76 20.21 -4.40 0.33
CA LEU A 76 21.28 -3.57 -0.22
C LEU A 76 21.89 -2.61 0.80
N GLN A 77 21.09 -2.17 1.77
CA GLN A 77 21.49 -1.30 2.89
C GLN A 77 22.07 0.07 2.50
N THR A 78 21.99 0.44 1.24
CA THR A 78 22.43 1.76 0.75
C THR A 78 21.17 2.62 0.52
N PRO A 79 20.96 3.69 1.31
CA PRO A 79 19.77 4.54 1.10
C PRO A 79 19.68 5.03 -0.34
N GLY A 80 18.48 4.97 -0.92
CA GLY A 80 18.25 5.39 -2.30
C GLY A 80 18.74 4.42 -3.36
N ALA A 81 19.23 3.23 -2.98
CA ALA A 81 19.64 2.23 -3.98
C ALA A 81 18.44 1.75 -4.79
N THR A 82 17.25 1.76 -4.21
CA THR A 82 16.03 1.34 -4.90
C THR A 82 15.07 2.51 -5.11
N SER A 83 14.31 2.44 -6.19
CA SER A 83 13.25 3.40 -6.51
C SER A 83 11.96 2.64 -6.82
N TYR A 84 10.84 3.30 -6.59
CA TYR A 84 9.54 2.70 -6.83
C TYR A 84 8.59 3.71 -7.48
N MET A 85 7.79 3.24 -8.43
CA MET A 85 6.75 4.04 -9.08
C MET A 85 5.40 3.34 -8.98
N GLY A 86 4.35 4.13 -8.68
CA GLY A 86 2.99 3.63 -8.59
C GLY A 86 2.00 4.77 -8.45
N CYS A 87 0.72 4.46 -8.55
CA CYS A 87 -0.35 5.46 -8.52
C CYS A 87 -1.08 5.44 -7.17
N ILE A 88 -1.23 6.63 -6.57
CA ILE A 88 -1.93 6.84 -5.29
C ILE A 88 -2.88 8.04 -5.41
N UNK A 89 -3.56 8.36 -4.47
CA UNK A 89 -4.30 9.44 -4.47
C UNK A 89 -3.69 10.36 -3.61
N LYS A 90 -4.29 11.46 -3.56
CA LYS A 90 -3.85 12.58 -2.72
C LYS A 90 -4.72 12.61 -1.46
N ASP A 91 -4.54 11.61 -0.61
CA ASP A 91 -5.37 11.38 0.59
C ASP A 91 -4.53 10.91 1.77
N LYS A 92 -5.18 10.69 2.93
CA LYS A 92 -4.51 10.27 4.16
C LYS A 92 -3.73 8.95 3.97
N PHE A 93 -4.27 8.03 3.20
CA PHE A 93 -3.63 6.73 2.94
C PHE A 93 -2.41 6.91 2.03
N GLY A 94 -2.50 7.81 1.05
CA GLY A 94 -1.35 8.15 0.21
C GLY A 94 -0.20 8.78 1.02
N GLU A 95 -0.53 9.63 1.96
CA GLU A 95 0.49 10.24 2.84
C GLU A 95 1.15 9.19 3.73
N GLU A 96 0.37 8.23 4.27
CA GLU A 96 0.94 7.11 5.04
C GLU A 96 1.84 6.23 4.17
N MET A 97 1.43 6.00 2.91
CA MET A 97 2.24 5.26 1.94
C MET A 97 3.61 5.92 1.75
N LYS A 98 3.61 7.24 1.52
CA LYS A 98 4.86 8.02 1.32
C LYS A 98 5.77 7.92 2.54
N LYS A 99 5.22 8.09 3.74
CA LYS A 99 5.98 8.00 5.00
C LYS A 99 6.65 6.63 5.14
N ASN A 100 5.88 5.58 4.87
CA ASN A 100 6.37 4.20 4.99
C ASN A 100 7.51 3.91 4.00
N ALA A 101 7.36 4.33 2.75
CA ALA A 101 8.38 4.13 1.72
C ALA A 101 9.67 4.87 2.09
N GLN A 102 9.53 6.11 2.54
CA GLN A 102 10.67 6.94 2.96
C GLN A 102 11.39 6.30 4.15
N ALA A 103 10.63 5.82 5.15
CA ALA A 103 11.21 5.18 6.34
C ALA A 103 11.97 3.90 5.97
N ALA A 104 11.58 3.23 4.89
CA ALA A 104 12.26 2.03 4.39
C ALA A 104 13.49 2.35 3.52
N GLY A 105 13.77 3.63 3.26
CA GLY A 105 14.92 4.04 2.44
C GLY A 105 14.69 3.95 0.94
N VAL A 106 13.45 3.71 0.51
CA VAL A 106 13.08 3.61 -0.92
C VAL A 106 12.80 5.02 -1.46
N THR A 107 13.34 5.34 -2.63
CA THR A 107 13.02 6.60 -3.33
C THR A 107 11.73 6.39 -4.12
N ALA A 108 10.60 6.80 -3.55
CA ALA A 108 9.29 6.57 -4.15
C ALA A 108 8.84 7.78 -4.98
N HIS A 109 8.46 7.51 -6.22
CA HIS A 109 7.95 8.49 -7.18
C HIS A 109 6.49 8.14 -7.47
N TYR A 110 5.60 8.50 -6.53
CA TYR A 110 4.19 8.23 -6.71
C TYR A 110 3.54 9.24 -7.64
N TYR A 111 2.79 8.74 -8.63
CA TYR A 111 1.87 9.56 -9.39
C TYR A 111 0.61 9.77 -8.54
N GLU A 112 0.21 11.01 -8.37
CA GLU A 112 -0.95 11.34 -7.55
C GLU A 112 -2.17 11.58 -8.45
N ASP A 113 -3.08 10.60 -8.46
CA ASP A 113 -4.36 10.72 -9.15
C ASP A 113 -5.25 11.70 -8.36
N GLU A 114 -6.20 12.34 -9.05
CA GLU A 114 -7.11 13.31 -8.41
C GLU A 114 -8.52 12.77 -8.24
N THR A 115 -8.80 11.58 -8.80
CA THR A 115 -10.17 11.07 -8.91
C THR A 115 -10.44 9.82 -8.08
N ALA A 116 -9.41 8.99 -7.84
CA ALA A 116 -9.57 7.70 -7.18
C ALA A 116 -8.77 7.66 -5.88
N PRO A 117 -9.34 7.14 -4.78
CA PRO A 117 -8.60 7.05 -3.51
C PRO A 117 -7.42 6.08 -3.60
N THR A 118 -6.44 6.26 -2.71
CA THR A 118 -5.26 5.38 -2.63
C THR A 118 -5.72 3.93 -2.42
N GLY A 119 -5.13 3.02 -3.18
CA GLY A 119 -5.39 1.58 -3.03
C GLY A 119 -4.96 1.10 -1.64
N HIS A 120 -5.80 0.29 -1.01
CA HIS A 120 -5.53 -0.19 0.35
C HIS A 120 -6.14 -1.57 0.57
N VAL A 121 -5.54 -2.31 1.50
CA VAL A 121 -5.99 -3.67 1.85
C VAL A 121 -6.14 -3.74 3.36
N LEU A 122 -7.31 -4.16 3.83
CA LEU A 122 -7.46 -4.50 5.23
C LEU A 122 -6.97 -5.93 5.44
N TYR A 123 -6.16 -6.13 6.46
CA TYR A 123 -5.84 -7.43 7.02
C TYR A 123 -6.41 -7.48 8.44
N GLY A 124 -7.50 -8.25 8.60
CA GLY A 124 -8.15 -8.42 9.90
C GLY A 124 -7.77 -9.74 10.55
N UNK A 125 -7.25 -9.73 11.56
CA UNK A 125 -6.87 -10.76 12.19
C UNK A 125 -7.78 -11.01 13.20
N CYS A 126 -8.22 -12.17 13.43
CA CYS A 126 -9.07 -12.63 14.51
C CYS A 126 -8.66 -14.04 14.93
N GLY A 127 -8.38 -14.23 16.22
CA GLY A 127 -8.03 -15.55 16.76
C GLY A 127 -6.82 -16.23 16.11
N GLY A 128 -5.91 -15.47 15.56
CA GLY A 128 -4.73 -16.02 14.88
C GLY A 128 -4.94 -16.32 13.41
N GLU A 129 -6.15 -16.12 12.91
CA GLU A 129 -6.49 -16.26 11.49
C GLU A 129 -6.78 -14.89 10.90
N GLY A 130 -6.56 -14.72 9.60
CA GLY A 130 -6.72 -13.42 8.97
C GLY A 130 -7.47 -13.46 7.67
N SER A 131 -7.99 -12.30 7.28
CA SER A 131 -8.68 -12.12 6.00
C SER A 131 -8.23 -10.84 5.35
N LEU A 132 -8.23 -10.84 4.03
CA LEU A 132 -7.81 -9.69 3.22
C LEU A 132 -9.01 -9.13 2.47
N ILE A 133 -9.23 -7.83 2.60
CA ILE A 133 -10.25 -7.13 1.82
C ILE A 133 -9.54 -5.98 1.09
N ALA A 134 -9.43 -6.11 -0.23
CA ALA A 134 -8.62 -5.20 -1.05
C ALA A 134 -9.48 -4.21 -1.83
N ASN A 135 -9.19 -2.93 -1.67
CA ASN A 135 -9.72 -1.87 -2.51
C ASN A 135 -8.58 -1.35 -3.39
N LEU A 136 -8.56 -1.77 -4.65
CA LEU A 136 -7.43 -1.47 -5.55
C LEU A 136 -7.42 -0.01 -6.03
N SER A 137 -8.57 0.53 -6.32
CA SER A 137 -8.80 1.95 -6.62
C SER A 137 -7.67 2.61 -7.44
N ALA A 138 -7.02 3.68 -6.92
CA ALA A 138 -5.96 4.41 -7.65
C ALA A 138 -4.79 3.51 -8.08
N ALA A 139 -4.54 2.42 -7.34
CA ALA A 139 -3.43 1.53 -7.68
C ALA A 139 -3.55 0.99 -9.12
N THR A 140 -4.79 0.77 -9.60
CA THR A 140 -5.01 0.27 -10.97
C THR A 140 -4.64 1.30 -12.04
N GLY A 141 -4.44 2.56 -11.66
CA GLY A 141 -3.94 3.60 -12.55
C GLY A 141 -2.44 3.50 -12.85
N THR A 142 -1.74 2.60 -12.17
CA THR A 142 -0.32 2.38 -12.40
C THR A 142 -0.12 1.74 -13.79
N ASN A 143 0.42 2.52 -14.71
CA ASN A 143 0.65 2.06 -16.08
C ASN A 143 1.84 2.83 -16.68
N LEU A 144 2.24 2.45 -17.88
CA LEU A 144 3.43 3.01 -18.52
C LEU A 144 3.35 4.50 -18.83
N SER A 145 2.14 5.09 -18.87
CA SER A 145 2.02 6.53 -19.11
C SER A 145 2.63 7.35 -17.97
N ILE A 146 2.67 6.79 -16.75
CA ILE A 146 3.31 7.44 -15.59
C ILE A 146 4.78 7.77 -15.90
N LEU A 147 5.48 6.88 -16.63
CA LEU A 147 6.88 7.11 -16.99
C LEU A 147 7.05 8.32 -17.91
N ARG A 148 6.05 8.61 -18.73
CA ARG A 148 6.09 9.76 -19.65
C ARG A 148 5.78 11.06 -18.93
N ASP A 149 4.87 11.01 -17.98
CA ASP A 149 4.42 12.19 -17.23
C ASP A 149 5.44 12.63 -16.17
N GLN A 150 6.16 11.67 -15.61
CA GLN A 150 7.26 12.00 -14.72
C GLN A 150 8.45 12.42 -15.58
N ARG A 151 8.53 13.72 -15.83
CA ARG A 151 9.76 14.28 -16.42
C ARG A 151 10.86 14.04 -15.40
N LEU A 152 11.62 12.99 -15.64
CA LEU A 152 12.86 12.81 -14.93
C LEU A 152 13.69 14.07 -15.24
N GLY A 153 13.84 14.93 -14.27
CA GLY A 153 14.59 16.16 -14.45
C GLY A 153 16.00 15.88 -14.96
N PRO A 154 16.70 16.89 -15.49
CA PRO A 154 18.06 16.71 -16.01
C PRO A 154 19.01 16.20 -14.93
#